data_61d7831ff3d740e1a7e8302acfad65f0
#
_entry.id   61d7831ff3d740e1a7e8302acfad65f0
#
_cell.length_a   1.000
_cell.length_b   1.000
_cell.length_c   1.000
_cell.angle_alpha   90.00
_cell.angle_beta   90.00
_cell.angle_gamma   90.00
#
_symmetry.space_group_name_H-M   'P 1'
#
loop_
_entity.id
_entity.type
_entity.pdbx_description
1 polymer ?
#
loop_
_entity_poly.entity_id
_entity_poly.type
_entity_poly.pdbx_seq_one_letter_code
_entity_poly.pdbx_strand_id
1 'polypeptide(L)'
;PVINIEKGRFPGHVTASFEVSTENARILSIEAGIKINVVPGKAHATITGLTEEEVRPMAEGVTKETGVQFEFQAEEDAIVITAVGEGAHASTPEEGKNALASLLLLLDRLPFASCGQTKLIHSLTECFPWNDTEGKALGVAMQAEGSGALSLAFTMLTMTETRMEAYFDGRFPIGGNDDNLLKPVEAKLASHGMKLESPQLREPHFVDGNSEFVRTLLNAYELYTGNKGECNYTGGGTYVHDLKNGVAFGASMPGVDNRMHGADEFAYVSDLVASAKIFAQVIADLCK
;
A
#
# COMPACT_ATOMS: atom_id res chain seq x y z
N PRO A 1 24.76 0.12 0.65
CA PRO A 1 24.10 -0.64 -0.43
C PRO A 1 23.80 0.23 -1.64
N VAL A 2 23.66 -0.39 -2.80
CA VAL A 2 23.19 0.22 -4.05
C VAL A 2 21.77 -0.28 -4.29
N ILE A 3 20.81 0.63 -4.47
CA ILE A 3 19.47 0.25 -4.94
C ILE A 3 19.52 0.25 -6.47
N ASN A 4 19.60 -0.92 -7.05
CA ASN A 4 19.67 -1.15 -8.50
C ASN A 4 18.34 -1.61 -9.10
N ILE A 5 17.34 -1.86 -8.24
CA ILE A 5 15.98 -2.21 -8.64
C ILE A 5 14.98 -1.35 -7.87
N GLU A 6 14.09 -0.69 -8.58
CA GLU A 6 12.90 -0.07 -8.03
C GLU A 6 11.67 -0.78 -8.56
N LYS A 7 10.77 -1.20 -7.68
CA LYS A 7 9.52 -1.85 -8.10
C LYS A 7 8.69 -0.95 -9.00
N GLY A 8 7.98 -1.56 -9.91
CA GLY A 8 6.94 -0.88 -10.68
C GLY A 8 5.77 -0.46 -9.79
N ARG A 9 4.95 0.44 -10.30
CA ARG A 9 3.81 0.98 -9.57
C ARG A 9 2.51 0.83 -10.33
N PHE A 10 1.49 0.34 -9.64
CA PHE A 10 0.12 0.21 -10.12
C PHE A 10 -0.84 0.93 -9.17
N PRO A 11 -1.02 2.26 -9.31
CA PRO A 11 -2.05 2.99 -8.61
C PRO A 11 -3.40 2.69 -9.24
N GLY A 12 -4.34 2.15 -8.49
CA GLY A 12 -5.68 1.86 -8.97
C GLY A 12 -6.69 2.88 -8.46
N HIS A 13 -7.54 3.35 -9.36
CA HIS A 13 -8.72 4.15 -9.05
C HIS A 13 -9.96 3.35 -9.47
N VAL A 14 -10.81 3.02 -8.50
CA VAL A 14 -11.97 2.14 -8.68
C VAL A 14 -13.25 2.90 -8.39
N THR A 15 -14.22 2.78 -9.28
CA THR A 15 -15.55 3.40 -9.12
C THR A 15 -16.66 2.39 -9.23
N ALA A 16 -17.77 2.66 -8.54
CA ALA A 16 -19.03 1.93 -8.72
C ALA A 16 -20.23 2.82 -8.38
N SER A 17 -21.38 2.49 -8.96
CA SER A 17 -22.69 3.05 -8.61
C SER A 17 -23.62 1.89 -8.26
N PHE A 18 -24.52 2.12 -7.31
CA PHE A 18 -25.39 1.08 -6.79
C PHE A 18 -26.70 1.68 -6.27
N GLU A 19 -27.69 0.79 -6.05
CA GLU A 19 -28.94 1.16 -5.42
C GLU A 19 -28.84 0.94 -3.91
N VAL A 20 -29.44 1.85 -3.15
CA VAL A 20 -29.54 1.77 -1.69
C VAL A 20 -30.70 0.90 -1.23
N SER A 21 -30.60 0.45 0.03
CA SER A 21 -31.74 -0.16 0.73
C SER A 21 -32.77 0.92 1.13
N THR A 22 -34.04 0.56 1.05
CA THR A 22 -35.14 1.34 1.64
C THR A 22 -35.42 0.97 3.10
N GLU A 23 -34.73 -0.02 3.63
CA GLU A 23 -34.83 -0.45 5.02
C GLU A 23 -34.20 0.56 5.98
N ASN A 24 -34.61 0.50 7.25
CA ASN A 24 -34.08 1.39 8.28
C ASN A 24 -32.59 1.16 8.52
N ALA A 25 -32.17 -0.13 8.59
CA ALA A 25 -30.77 -0.48 8.78
C ALA A 25 -30.01 -0.34 7.45
N ARG A 26 -29.18 0.67 7.35
CA ARG A 26 -28.37 0.97 6.14
C ARG A 26 -27.12 1.75 6.46
N ILE A 27 -26.21 1.75 5.51
CA ILE A 27 -24.94 2.51 5.55
C ILE A 27 -25.15 3.84 4.84
N LEU A 28 -24.87 4.95 5.52
CA LEU A 28 -25.01 6.30 4.99
C LEU A 28 -23.76 6.76 4.29
N SER A 29 -22.59 6.49 4.90
CA SER A 29 -21.29 6.84 4.32
C SER A 29 -20.17 5.94 4.84
N ILE A 30 -19.08 5.87 4.05
CA ILE A 30 -17.79 5.32 4.48
C ILE A 30 -16.71 6.27 4.01
N GLU A 31 -15.76 6.61 4.89
CA GLU A 31 -14.60 7.42 4.56
C GLU A 31 -13.33 6.82 5.16
N ALA A 32 -12.30 6.67 4.34
CA ALA A 32 -11.01 6.19 4.79
C ALA A 32 -9.87 6.68 3.89
N GLY A 33 -8.69 6.86 4.50
CA GLY A 33 -7.45 7.19 3.80
C GLY A 33 -7.34 8.65 3.39
N ILE A 34 -6.08 9.11 3.32
CA ILE A 34 -5.72 10.49 2.96
C ILE A 34 -4.71 10.56 1.82
N LYS A 35 -4.02 9.45 1.53
CA LYS A 35 -3.02 9.34 0.47
C LYS A 35 -3.02 7.94 -0.12
N ILE A 36 -2.86 7.86 -1.44
CA ILE A 36 -2.88 6.59 -2.18
C ILE A 36 -1.74 5.63 -1.77
N ASN A 37 -0.62 6.14 -1.29
CA ASN A 37 0.55 5.34 -0.92
C ASN A 37 0.66 5.05 0.59
N VAL A 38 -0.45 5.16 1.33
CA VAL A 38 -0.49 4.93 2.78
C VAL A 38 -1.62 3.97 3.13
N VAL A 39 -1.29 2.90 3.86
CA VAL A 39 -2.28 2.03 4.51
C VAL A 39 -3.06 2.86 5.54
N PRO A 40 -4.40 2.93 5.49
CA PRO A 40 -5.15 3.77 6.39
C PRO A 40 -5.16 3.22 7.82
N GLY A 41 -4.64 4.02 8.76
CA GLY A 41 -4.71 3.73 10.19
C GLY A 41 -6.06 4.08 10.82
N LYS A 42 -6.93 4.80 10.08
CA LYS A 42 -8.30 5.10 10.50
C LYS A 42 -9.28 4.99 9.34
N ALA A 43 -10.49 4.53 9.64
CA ALA A 43 -11.62 4.49 8.72
C ALA A 43 -12.93 4.74 9.48
N HIS A 44 -13.88 5.40 8.85
CA HIS A 44 -15.14 5.78 9.44
C HIS A 44 -16.32 5.28 8.62
N ALA A 45 -17.36 4.78 9.25
CA ALA A 45 -18.65 4.52 8.63
C ALA A 45 -19.76 5.12 9.47
N THR A 46 -20.72 5.77 8.82
CA THR A 46 -21.97 6.19 9.43
C THR A 46 -23.06 5.22 9.02
N ILE A 47 -23.73 4.63 10.00
CA ILE A 47 -24.82 3.68 9.78
C ILE A 47 -26.08 4.13 10.55
N THR A 48 -27.25 3.70 10.11
CA THR A 48 -28.53 3.90 10.79
C THR A 48 -29.27 2.58 10.96
N GLY A 49 -30.27 2.56 11.85
CA GLY A 49 -31.17 1.43 12.06
C GLY A 49 -30.58 0.23 12.82
N LEU A 50 -29.34 0.34 13.30
CA LEU A 50 -28.72 -0.59 14.25
C LEU A 50 -28.22 0.17 15.47
N THR A 51 -28.28 -0.47 16.63
CA THR A 51 -27.74 0.08 17.89
C THR A 51 -26.28 -0.35 18.10
N GLU A 52 -25.55 0.37 18.92
CA GLU A 52 -24.20 -0.01 19.32
C GLU A 52 -24.16 -1.41 19.95
N GLU A 53 -25.17 -1.76 20.76
CA GLU A 53 -25.27 -3.07 21.41
C GLU A 53 -25.39 -4.21 20.40
N GLU A 54 -26.04 -3.98 19.26
CA GLU A 54 -26.17 -4.96 18.17
C GLU A 54 -24.86 -5.09 17.35
N VAL A 55 -24.12 -4.01 17.17
CA VAL A 55 -22.87 -3.97 16.37
C VAL A 55 -21.67 -4.46 17.17
N ARG A 56 -21.57 -4.14 18.44
CA ARG A 56 -20.39 -4.39 19.29
C ARG A 56 -19.91 -5.84 19.31
N PRO A 57 -20.77 -6.87 19.44
CA PRO A 57 -20.31 -8.26 19.45
C PRO A 57 -19.59 -8.66 18.14
N MET A 58 -20.07 -8.15 17.00
CA MET A 58 -19.45 -8.41 15.70
C MET A 58 -18.11 -7.67 15.59
N ALA A 59 -18.06 -6.40 16.05
CA ALA A 59 -16.84 -5.62 16.08
C ALA A 59 -15.75 -6.27 16.95
N GLU A 60 -16.11 -6.82 18.12
CA GLU A 60 -15.20 -7.58 18.98
C GLU A 60 -14.66 -8.84 18.27
N GLY A 61 -15.50 -9.50 17.46
CA GLY A 61 -15.08 -10.64 16.62
C GLY A 61 -14.04 -10.22 15.59
N VAL A 62 -14.30 -9.13 14.87
CA VAL A 62 -13.36 -8.57 13.87
C VAL A 62 -12.07 -8.07 14.53
N THR A 63 -12.16 -7.45 15.72
CA THR A 63 -10.98 -7.03 16.49
C THR A 63 -10.06 -8.20 16.81
N LYS A 64 -10.61 -9.33 17.25
CA LYS A 64 -9.83 -10.55 17.55
C LYS A 64 -9.15 -11.12 16.30
N GLU A 65 -9.79 -10.98 15.14
CA GLU A 65 -9.28 -11.49 13.86
C GLU A 65 -8.20 -10.58 13.26
N THR A 66 -8.43 -9.26 13.27
CA THR A 66 -7.61 -8.28 12.52
C THR A 66 -6.64 -7.48 13.39
N GLY A 67 -6.90 -7.41 14.70
CA GLY A 67 -6.17 -6.53 15.63
C GLY A 67 -6.57 -5.05 15.55
N VAL A 68 -7.55 -4.68 14.70
CA VAL A 68 -8.09 -3.32 14.58
C VAL A 68 -9.15 -3.09 15.64
N GLN A 69 -9.11 -1.94 16.33
CA GLN A 69 -10.08 -1.56 17.35
C GLN A 69 -11.25 -0.80 16.72
N PHE A 70 -12.42 -0.85 17.36
CA PHE A 70 -13.59 -0.10 16.91
C PHE A 70 -14.12 0.79 18.03
N GLU A 71 -14.31 2.06 17.69
CA GLU A 71 -14.92 3.09 18.54
C GLU A 71 -16.29 3.44 17.99
N PHE A 72 -17.24 3.77 18.86
CA PHE A 72 -18.61 4.08 18.51
C PHE A 72 -18.98 5.44 19.05
N GLN A 73 -19.59 6.27 18.21
CA GLN A 73 -20.15 7.54 18.60
C GLN A 73 -21.63 7.58 18.16
N ALA A 74 -22.54 7.72 19.12
CA ALA A 74 -23.94 7.87 18.83
C ALA A 74 -24.22 9.29 18.30
N GLU A 75 -25.04 9.37 17.26
CA GLU A 75 -25.65 10.58 16.71
C GLU A 75 -27.18 10.45 16.83
N GLU A 76 -27.96 11.50 16.48
CA GLU A 76 -29.43 11.56 16.73
C GLU A 76 -30.16 10.34 16.14
N ASP A 77 -29.89 9.96 14.88
CA ASP A 77 -30.51 8.81 14.21
C ASP A 77 -29.47 7.84 13.58
N ALA A 78 -28.21 7.91 14.01
CA ALA A 78 -27.12 7.17 13.40
C ALA A 78 -26.05 6.79 14.44
N ILE A 79 -25.13 5.92 14.01
CA ILE A 79 -23.91 5.59 14.75
C ILE A 79 -22.73 5.80 13.80
N VAL A 80 -21.73 6.53 14.27
CA VAL A 80 -20.43 6.58 13.63
C VAL A 80 -19.55 5.47 14.20
N ILE A 81 -19.10 4.57 13.35
CA ILE A 81 -18.15 3.51 13.67
C ILE A 81 -16.77 3.96 13.18
N THR A 82 -15.80 4.06 14.07
CA THR A 82 -14.43 4.37 13.75
C THR A 82 -13.55 3.13 13.94
N ALA A 83 -13.00 2.61 12.86
CA ALA A 83 -11.95 1.59 12.92
C ALA A 83 -10.59 2.27 13.15
N VAL A 84 -9.84 1.78 14.14
CA VAL A 84 -8.51 2.30 14.54
C VAL A 84 -7.51 1.17 14.41
N GLY A 85 -6.69 1.25 13.38
CA GLY A 85 -5.61 0.32 13.04
C GLY A 85 -4.24 0.99 13.15
N GLU A 86 -3.31 0.53 12.34
CA GLU A 86 -1.93 1.05 12.27
C GLU A 86 -1.59 1.40 10.82
N GLY A 87 -1.20 2.66 10.58
CA GLY A 87 -0.76 3.09 9.25
C GLY A 87 0.61 2.53 8.89
N ALA A 88 0.82 2.28 7.59
CA ALA A 88 2.11 1.87 7.05
C ALA A 88 2.28 2.45 5.63
N HIS A 89 3.49 2.38 5.09
CA HIS A 89 3.69 2.72 3.69
C HIS A 89 3.12 1.60 2.80
N ALA A 90 2.47 1.94 1.68
CA ALA A 90 1.85 0.94 0.80
C ALA A 90 2.82 -0.04 0.13
N SER A 91 4.13 0.19 0.19
CA SER A 91 5.15 -0.77 -0.26
C SER A 91 5.47 -1.86 0.76
N THR A 92 5.10 -1.66 2.02
CA THR A 92 5.24 -2.61 3.14
C THR A 92 3.92 -2.68 3.93
N PRO A 93 2.81 -3.06 3.27
CA PRO A 93 1.48 -3.01 3.87
C PRO A 93 1.33 -4.00 5.04
N GLU A 94 2.17 -5.03 5.11
CA GLU A 94 2.23 -6.01 6.19
C GLU A 94 2.71 -5.44 7.54
N GLU A 95 3.37 -4.27 7.53
CA GLU A 95 3.78 -3.56 8.73
C GLU A 95 2.62 -2.80 9.40
N GLY A 96 1.49 -2.66 8.70
CA GLY A 96 0.31 -1.97 9.18
C GLY A 96 -0.84 -2.89 9.56
N LYS A 97 -1.89 -2.28 10.11
CA LYS A 97 -3.21 -2.90 10.29
C LYS A 97 -4.24 -2.05 9.57
N ASN A 98 -4.68 -2.50 8.42
CA ASN A 98 -5.57 -1.74 7.55
C ASN A 98 -6.95 -1.55 8.16
N ALA A 99 -7.21 -0.33 8.66
CA ALA A 99 -8.48 0.02 9.28
C ALA A 99 -9.66 -0.04 8.29
N LEU A 100 -9.42 0.31 7.00
CA LEU A 100 -10.45 0.28 5.96
C LEU A 100 -10.90 -1.15 5.67
N ALA A 101 -9.97 -2.06 5.40
CA ALA A 101 -10.28 -3.45 5.09
C ALA A 101 -11.01 -4.13 6.27
N SER A 102 -10.61 -3.81 7.51
CA SER A 102 -11.25 -4.33 8.72
C SER A 102 -12.65 -3.71 8.96
N LEU A 103 -12.84 -2.43 8.63
CA LEU A 103 -14.17 -1.80 8.69
C LEU A 103 -15.12 -2.43 7.68
N LEU A 104 -14.67 -2.66 6.45
CA LEU A 104 -15.48 -3.33 5.43
C LEU A 104 -15.86 -4.75 5.86
N LEU A 105 -14.93 -5.49 6.47
CA LEU A 105 -15.21 -6.82 7.03
C LEU A 105 -16.28 -6.78 8.13
N LEU A 106 -16.26 -5.75 8.99
CA LEU A 106 -17.31 -5.55 9.99
C LEU A 106 -18.66 -5.27 9.31
N LEU A 107 -18.70 -4.33 8.37
CA LEU A 107 -19.92 -3.93 7.69
C LEU A 107 -20.54 -5.09 6.87
N ASP A 108 -19.72 -5.93 6.26
CA ASP A 108 -20.16 -7.12 5.53
C ASP A 108 -20.83 -8.18 6.42
N ARG A 109 -20.46 -8.22 7.70
CA ARG A 109 -21.00 -9.15 8.70
C ARG A 109 -22.24 -8.63 9.45
N LEU A 110 -22.54 -7.32 9.33
CA LEU A 110 -23.71 -6.74 9.98
C LEU A 110 -25.01 -7.13 9.25
N PRO A 111 -26.15 -7.21 9.97
CA PRO A 111 -27.42 -7.71 9.42
C PRO A 111 -28.15 -6.66 8.56
N PHE A 112 -27.45 -6.05 7.61
CA PHE A 112 -28.05 -5.18 6.61
C PHE A 112 -28.85 -5.95 5.58
N ALA A 113 -29.93 -5.37 5.08
CA ALA A 113 -30.68 -5.94 3.98
C ALA A 113 -29.84 -6.00 2.70
N SER A 114 -30.00 -7.09 1.93
CA SER A 114 -29.30 -7.25 0.66
C SER A 114 -29.75 -6.21 -0.36
N CYS A 115 -28.83 -5.35 -0.78
CA CYS A 115 -29.05 -4.33 -1.82
C CYS A 115 -27.76 -4.14 -2.65
N GLY A 116 -27.75 -3.22 -3.59
CA GLY A 116 -26.56 -2.92 -4.40
C GLY A 116 -25.34 -2.53 -3.55
N GLN A 117 -25.56 -1.69 -2.53
CA GLN A 117 -24.51 -1.24 -1.63
C GLN A 117 -23.87 -2.38 -0.81
N THR A 118 -24.68 -3.22 -0.16
CA THR A 118 -24.17 -4.33 0.67
C THR A 118 -23.47 -5.40 -0.17
N LYS A 119 -23.98 -5.68 -1.38
CA LYS A 119 -23.29 -6.54 -2.35
C LYS A 119 -21.95 -5.98 -2.78
N LEU A 120 -21.84 -4.66 -2.96
CA LEU A 120 -20.57 -4.02 -3.29
C LEU A 120 -19.58 -4.09 -2.13
N ILE A 121 -20.04 -3.90 -0.88
CA ILE A 121 -19.18 -4.09 0.30
C ILE A 121 -18.64 -5.51 0.36
N HIS A 122 -19.49 -6.50 0.17
CA HIS A 122 -19.08 -7.91 0.07
C HIS A 122 -18.03 -8.10 -1.04
N SER A 123 -18.27 -7.55 -2.23
CA SER A 123 -17.32 -7.58 -3.34
C SER A 123 -15.97 -6.94 -3.02
N LEU A 124 -15.97 -5.84 -2.26
CA LEU A 124 -14.74 -5.19 -1.80
C LEU A 124 -13.97 -6.07 -0.81
N THR A 125 -14.66 -6.77 0.11
CA THR A 125 -14.00 -7.70 1.04
C THR A 125 -13.42 -8.92 0.33
N GLU A 126 -14.03 -9.36 -0.78
CA GLU A 126 -13.49 -10.43 -1.64
C GLU A 126 -12.31 -9.97 -2.50
N CYS A 127 -12.31 -8.73 -3.00
CA CYS A 127 -11.23 -8.19 -3.82
C CYS A 127 -10.03 -7.70 -3.01
N PHE A 128 -10.28 -7.17 -1.81
CA PHE A 128 -9.29 -6.56 -0.93
C PHE A 128 -9.44 -7.07 0.52
N PRO A 129 -9.28 -8.38 0.76
CA PRO A 129 -9.40 -8.92 2.11
C PRO A 129 -8.30 -8.35 3.02
N TRP A 130 -8.63 -8.19 4.31
CA TRP A 130 -7.76 -7.53 5.29
C TRP A 130 -6.37 -8.17 5.45
N ASN A 131 -6.24 -9.46 5.15
CA ASN A 131 -5.00 -10.23 5.28
C ASN A 131 -4.28 -10.48 3.95
N ASP A 132 -4.72 -9.88 2.85
CA ASP A 132 -4.06 -9.98 1.55
C ASP A 132 -3.27 -8.70 1.25
N THR A 133 -1.98 -8.77 1.47
CA THR A 133 -1.03 -7.71 1.15
C THR A 133 -0.24 -7.96 -0.13
N GLU A 134 -0.55 -9.04 -0.85
CA GLU A 134 0.16 -9.48 -2.06
C GLU A 134 -0.73 -9.52 -3.32
N GLY A 135 -2.03 -9.16 -3.21
CA GLY A 135 -2.97 -9.16 -4.33
C GLY A 135 -3.40 -10.55 -4.81
N LYS A 136 -3.38 -11.54 -3.92
CA LYS A 136 -3.83 -12.92 -4.21
C LYS A 136 -5.29 -12.95 -4.63
N ALA A 137 -6.13 -12.18 -3.95
CA ALA A 137 -7.57 -12.10 -4.21
C ALA A 137 -7.88 -11.46 -5.58
N LEU A 138 -7.03 -10.57 -6.06
CA LEU A 138 -7.12 -9.98 -7.40
C LEU A 138 -6.45 -10.84 -8.49
N GLY A 139 -5.78 -11.95 -8.10
CA GLY A 139 -5.10 -12.85 -9.02
C GLY A 139 -3.78 -12.30 -9.59
N VAL A 140 -3.13 -11.38 -8.87
CA VAL A 140 -1.90 -10.69 -9.33
C VAL A 140 -0.68 -10.95 -8.47
N ALA A 141 -0.80 -11.82 -7.47
CA ALA A 141 0.35 -12.18 -6.63
C ALA A 141 1.50 -12.71 -7.48
N MET A 142 2.67 -12.11 -7.31
CA MET A 142 3.87 -12.48 -8.05
C MET A 142 5.11 -12.23 -7.23
N GLN A 143 6.18 -12.94 -7.56
CA GLN A 143 7.50 -12.77 -6.95
C GLN A 143 8.57 -12.92 -8.02
N ALA A 144 9.63 -12.11 -7.95
CA ALA A 144 10.78 -12.24 -8.81
C ALA A 144 12.08 -12.13 -8.02
N GLU A 145 13.07 -12.90 -8.46
CA GLU A 145 14.42 -12.87 -7.87
C GLU A 145 15.00 -11.46 -7.94
N GLY A 146 15.60 -11.01 -6.86
CA GLY A 146 16.24 -9.69 -6.74
C GLY A 146 15.27 -8.51 -6.55
N SER A 147 13.96 -8.67 -6.80
CA SER A 147 12.97 -7.59 -6.60
C SER A 147 11.82 -7.95 -5.65
N GLY A 148 11.83 -9.18 -5.10
CA GLY A 148 10.88 -9.61 -4.07
C GLY A 148 9.45 -9.85 -4.57
N ALA A 149 8.49 -9.87 -3.64
CA ALA A 149 7.08 -10.10 -3.91
C ALA A 149 6.34 -8.80 -4.29
N LEU A 150 5.23 -8.93 -5.02
CA LEU A 150 4.26 -7.85 -5.18
C LEU A 150 3.71 -7.45 -3.81
N SER A 151 3.55 -6.16 -3.56
CA SER A 151 2.74 -5.65 -2.45
C SER A 151 1.53 -4.88 -2.96
N LEU A 152 0.40 -5.01 -2.27
CA LEU A 152 -0.85 -4.34 -2.61
C LEU A 152 -1.54 -3.85 -1.33
N ALA A 153 -1.87 -2.56 -1.31
CA ALA A 153 -2.60 -1.95 -0.22
C ALA A 153 -3.91 -1.32 -0.73
N PHE A 154 -5.02 -1.62 -0.08
CA PHE A 154 -6.27 -0.89 -0.26
C PHE A 154 -6.23 0.34 0.63
N THR A 155 -6.19 1.55 0.04
CA THR A 155 -5.67 2.73 0.71
C THR A 155 -6.68 3.82 0.96
N MET A 156 -7.67 3.97 0.11
CA MET A 156 -8.68 5.03 0.26
C MET A 156 -10.05 4.54 -0.21
N LEU A 157 -11.09 5.00 0.47
CA LEU A 157 -12.48 4.78 0.08
C LEU A 157 -13.32 5.97 0.50
N THR A 158 -14.11 6.46 -0.42
CA THR A 158 -15.25 7.33 -0.15
C THR A 158 -16.50 6.66 -0.72
N MET A 159 -17.47 6.37 0.13
CA MET A 159 -18.74 5.80 -0.26
C MET A 159 -19.87 6.68 0.29
N THR A 160 -20.75 7.06 -0.60
CA THR A 160 -22.03 7.70 -0.27
C THR A 160 -23.17 6.69 -0.36
N GLU A 161 -24.41 7.13 -0.30
CA GLU A 161 -25.55 6.22 -0.44
C GLU A 161 -25.64 5.55 -1.84
N THR A 162 -25.10 6.16 -2.90
CA THR A 162 -25.30 5.70 -4.29
C THR A 162 -24.02 5.50 -5.08
N ARG A 163 -22.86 5.95 -4.57
CA ARG A 163 -21.59 5.97 -5.31
C ARG A 163 -20.42 5.58 -4.41
N MET A 164 -19.46 4.96 -5.02
CA MET A 164 -18.18 4.63 -4.39
C MET A 164 -17.03 5.09 -5.29
N GLU A 165 -16.02 5.65 -4.64
CA GLU A 165 -14.71 5.93 -5.20
C GLU A 165 -13.64 5.36 -4.26
N ALA A 166 -12.77 4.53 -4.79
CA ALA A 166 -11.77 3.81 -4.00
C ALA A 166 -10.42 3.79 -4.70
N TYR A 167 -9.35 3.61 -3.92
CA TYR A 167 -7.99 3.58 -4.41
C TYR A 167 -7.19 2.45 -3.76
N PHE A 168 -6.29 1.88 -4.54
CA PHE A 168 -5.26 0.96 -4.06
C PHE A 168 -3.88 1.33 -4.62
N ASP A 169 -2.82 0.93 -3.96
CA ASP A 169 -1.44 1.08 -4.45
C ASP A 169 -0.76 -0.30 -4.51
N GLY A 170 -0.44 -0.73 -5.72
CA GLY A 170 0.33 -1.94 -6.00
C GLY A 170 1.79 -1.62 -6.31
N ARG A 171 2.72 -2.41 -5.76
CA ARG A 171 4.15 -2.35 -6.08
C ARG A 171 4.58 -3.70 -6.58
N PHE A 172 4.98 -3.79 -7.83
CA PHE A 172 5.21 -5.07 -8.49
C PHE A 172 6.69 -5.25 -8.88
N PRO A 173 7.18 -6.49 -8.79
CA PRO A 173 8.56 -6.83 -9.16
C PRO A 173 8.76 -6.80 -10.67
N ILE A 174 10.00 -7.02 -11.10
CA ILE A 174 10.35 -7.24 -12.50
C ILE A 174 9.49 -8.37 -13.09
N GLY A 175 8.99 -8.17 -14.31
CA GLY A 175 8.13 -9.10 -15.03
C GLY A 175 6.62 -8.80 -14.94
N GLY A 176 6.22 -7.83 -14.08
CA GLY A 176 4.85 -7.33 -14.09
C GLY A 176 4.56 -6.52 -15.36
N ASN A 177 3.39 -6.73 -15.95
CA ASN A 177 2.95 -6.08 -17.18
C ASN A 177 1.42 -6.07 -17.28
N ASP A 178 0.88 -5.53 -18.37
CA ASP A 178 -0.57 -5.44 -18.59
C ASP A 178 -1.27 -6.81 -18.57
N ASP A 179 -0.63 -7.86 -19.09
CA ASP A 179 -1.26 -9.17 -19.22
C ASP A 179 -1.41 -9.88 -17.86
N ASN A 180 -0.43 -9.74 -16.97
CA ASN A 180 -0.41 -10.44 -15.69
C ASN A 180 -0.78 -9.57 -14.48
N LEU A 181 -0.98 -8.26 -14.65
CA LEU A 181 -1.42 -7.33 -13.61
C LEU A 181 -2.71 -6.61 -13.98
N LEU A 182 -2.68 -5.77 -15.02
CA LEU A 182 -3.79 -4.87 -15.34
C LEU A 182 -5.03 -5.64 -15.75
N LYS A 183 -4.93 -6.52 -16.76
CA LYS A 183 -6.07 -7.30 -17.27
C LYS A 183 -6.73 -8.20 -16.20
N PRO A 184 -6.00 -8.94 -15.34
CA PRO A 184 -6.60 -9.69 -14.24
C PRO A 184 -7.36 -8.80 -13.26
N VAL A 185 -6.80 -7.65 -12.86
CA VAL A 185 -7.46 -6.71 -11.96
C VAL A 185 -8.73 -6.14 -12.59
N GLU A 186 -8.66 -5.67 -13.84
CA GLU A 186 -9.84 -5.16 -14.55
C GLU A 186 -10.95 -6.22 -14.63
N ALA A 187 -10.60 -7.46 -15.03
CA ALA A 187 -11.56 -8.55 -15.15
C ALA A 187 -12.19 -8.91 -13.79
N LYS A 188 -11.38 -8.96 -12.73
CA LYS A 188 -11.87 -9.26 -11.38
C LYS A 188 -12.81 -8.16 -10.88
N LEU A 189 -12.43 -6.91 -10.96
CA LEU A 189 -13.26 -5.78 -10.55
C LEU A 189 -14.55 -5.68 -11.36
N ALA A 190 -14.47 -5.86 -12.68
CA ALA A 190 -15.65 -5.85 -13.56
C ALA A 190 -16.63 -6.96 -13.22
N SER A 191 -16.16 -8.16 -12.86
CA SER A 191 -17.03 -9.29 -12.45
C SER A 191 -17.80 -9.00 -11.15
N HIS A 192 -17.35 -8.03 -10.36
CA HIS A 192 -17.97 -7.51 -9.14
C HIS A 192 -18.70 -6.16 -9.32
N GLY A 193 -18.95 -5.75 -10.56
CA GLY A 193 -19.68 -4.49 -10.84
C GLY A 193 -18.89 -3.22 -10.58
N MET A 194 -17.58 -3.32 -10.46
CA MET A 194 -16.64 -2.20 -10.25
C MET A 194 -15.88 -1.89 -11.54
N LYS A 195 -15.52 -0.62 -11.72
CA LYS A 195 -14.73 -0.16 -12.85
C LYS A 195 -13.37 0.37 -12.39
N LEU A 196 -12.31 -0.06 -13.06
CA LEU A 196 -10.98 0.50 -12.90
C LEU A 196 -10.85 1.70 -13.87
N GLU A 197 -10.61 2.89 -13.32
CA GLU A 197 -10.55 4.14 -14.09
C GLU A 197 -9.12 4.43 -14.53
N SER A 198 -8.95 4.66 -15.84
CA SER A 198 -7.68 5.12 -16.45
C SER A 198 -6.43 4.42 -15.89
N PRO A 199 -6.39 3.09 -15.88
CA PRO A 199 -5.30 2.35 -15.28
C PRO A 199 -3.97 2.62 -16.01
N GLN A 200 -2.90 2.78 -15.23
CA GLN A 200 -1.56 2.96 -15.73
C GLN A 200 -0.57 2.16 -14.90
N LEU A 201 0.30 1.40 -15.57
CA LEU A 201 1.44 0.77 -14.94
C LEU A 201 2.68 1.67 -15.15
N ARG A 202 3.42 1.91 -14.08
CA ARG A 202 4.78 2.42 -14.16
C ARG A 202 5.73 1.25 -14.02
N GLU A 203 6.49 0.94 -15.07
CA GLU A 203 7.37 -0.22 -15.11
C GLU A 203 8.45 -0.18 -14.02
N PRO A 204 8.96 -1.34 -13.58
CA PRO A 204 10.10 -1.38 -12.67
C PRO A 204 11.34 -0.79 -13.34
N HIS A 205 12.18 -0.12 -12.56
CA HIS A 205 13.51 0.29 -12.97
C HIS A 205 14.54 -0.77 -12.58
N PHE A 206 15.43 -1.11 -13.49
CA PHE A 206 16.47 -2.12 -13.27
C PHE A 206 17.80 -1.71 -13.90
N VAL A 207 18.86 -1.87 -13.13
CA VAL A 207 20.25 -1.78 -13.61
C VAL A 207 20.98 -3.05 -13.19
N ASP A 208 21.77 -3.63 -14.13
CA ASP A 208 22.56 -4.82 -13.85
C ASP A 208 23.55 -4.55 -12.68
N GLY A 209 23.39 -5.29 -11.57
CA GLY A 209 24.26 -5.20 -10.40
C GLY A 209 25.72 -5.60 -10.67
N ASN A 210 25.98 -6.32 -11.79
CA ASN A 210 27.33 -6.69 -12.22
C ASN A 210 27.94 -5.68 -13.20
N SER A 211 27.22 -4.62 -13.58
CA SER A 211 27.77 -3.58 -14.44
C SER A 211 29.00 -2.92 -13.81
N GLU A 212 29.93 -2.47 -14.63
CA GLU A 212 31.15 -1.77 -14.17
C GLU A 212 30.80 -0.56 -13.28
N PHE A 213 29.76 0.17 -13.66
CA PHE A 213 29.25 1.30 -12.88
C PHE A 213 28.84 0.89 -11.46
N VAL A 214 27.96 -0.11 -11.32
CA VAL A 214 27.48 -0.57 -10.01
C VAL A 214 28.62 -1.15 -9.17
N ARG A 215 29.53 -1.91 -9.81
CA ARG A 215 30.70 -2.45 -9.09
C ARG A 215 31.64 -1.36 -8.60
N THR A 216 31.83 -0.28 -9.35
CA THR A 216 32.62 0.87 -8.89
C THR A 216 32.01 1.51 -7.62
N LEU A 217 30.69 1.66 -7.57
CA LEU A 217 29.98 2.16 -6.38
C LEU A 217 30.17 1.24 -5.17
N LEU A 218 29.99 -0.08 -5.37
CA LEU A 218 30.14 -1.08 -4.31
C LEU A 218 31.58 -1.12 -3.80
N ASN A 219 32.58 -1.11 -4.68
CA ASN A 219 34.01 -1.12 -4.29
C ASN A 219 34.39 0.12 -3.46
N ALA A 220 33.90 1.30 -3.85
CA ALA A 220 34.11 2.52 -3.08
C ALA A 220 33.44 2.46 -1.69
N TYR A 221 32.23 1.90 -1.61
CA TYR A 221 31.56 1.69 -0.34
C TYR A 221 32.36 0.74 0.57
N GLU A 222 32.82 -0.40 0.05
CA GLU A 222 33.63 -1.38 0.80
C GLU A 222 34.95 -0.77 1.29
N LEU A 223 35.60 0.03 0.45
CA LEU A 223 36.87 0.67 0.81
C LEU A 223 36.77 1.60 2.01
N TYR A 224 35.69 2.39 2.10
CA TYR A 224 35.57 3.41 3.15
C TYR A 224 34.77 2.97 4.36
N THR A 225 33.98 1.89 4.26
CA THR A 225 33.17 1.40 5.40
C THR A 225 33.69 0.10 5.98
N GLY A 226 34.46 -0.71 5.21
CA GLY A 226 34.83 -2.07 5.55
C GLY A 226 33.67 -3.07 5.51
N ASN A 227 32.46 -2.63 5.17
CA ASN A 227 31.28 -3.49 5.04
C ASN A 227 31.18 -4.02 3.61
N LYS A 228 30.61 -5.21 3.44
CA LYS A 228 30.35 -5.78 2.13
C LYS A 228 29.32 -4.93 1.37
N GLY A 229 29.62 -4.61 0.13
CA GLY A 229 28.70 -3.92 -0.76
C GLY A 229 27.67 -4.88 -1.38
N GLU A 230 26.41 -4.47 -1.36
CA GLU A 230 25.29 -5.29 -1.85
C GLU A 230 24.33 -4.46 -2.70
N CYS A 231 23.75 -5.12 -3.70
CA CYS A 231 22.63 -4.60 -4.47
C CYS A 231 21.34 -4.94 -3.76
N ASN A 232 20.45 -3.95 -3.67
CA ASN A 232 19.14 -4.07 -3.03
C ASN A 232 18.04 -3.54 -3.94
N TYR A 233 16.80 -3.89 -3.62
CA TYR A 233 15.63 -3.29 -4.24
C TYR A 233 14.87 -2.38 -3.28
N THR A 234 14.02 -1.52 -3.82
CA THR A 234 13.06 -0.74 -3.05
C THR A 234 11.65 -0.82 -3.64
N GLY A 235 10.65 -0.80 -2.78
CA GLY A 235 9.24 -0.63 -3.18
C GLY A 235 8.86 0.82 -3.44
N GLY A 236 9.69 1.77 -3.00
CA GLY A 236 9.54 3.21 -3.26
C GLY A 236 10.22 3.62 -4.58
N GLY A 237 9.81 4.77 -5.14
CA GLY A 237 10.52 5.39 -6.25
C GLY A 237 11.57 6.38 -5.73
N THR A 238 12.73 6.42 -6.39
CA THR A 238 13.76 7.43 -6.16
C THR A 238 13.88 8.37 -7.36
N TYR A 239 14.75 9.36 -7.28
CA TYR A 239 15.02 10.30 -8.38
C TYR A 239 15.63 9.64 -9.62
N VAL A 240 16.17 8.42 -9.48
CA VAL A 240 16.84 7.73 -10.60
C VAL A 240 15.91 6.82 -11.39
N HIS A 241 14.65 6.65 -10.98
CA HIS A 241 13.71 5.75 -11.65
C HIS A 241 13.60 5.97 -13.15
N ASP A 242 13.60 7.22 -13.58
CA ASP A 242 13.46 7.60 -14.98
C ASP A 242 14.83 7.88 -15.66
N LEU A 243 15.94 7.62 -14.97
CA LEU A 243 17.30 7.79 -15.52
C LEU A 243 17.83 6.46 -16.01
N LYS A 244 18.04 6.36 -17.32
CA LYS A 244 18.67 5.17 -17.92
C LYS A 244 20.01 4.89 -17.23
N ASN A 245 20.19 3.66 -16.72
CA ASN A 245 21.35 3.20 -15.97
C ASN A 245 21.60 3.93 -14.63
N GLY A 246 20.65 4.74 -14.14
CA GLY A 246 20.74 5.36 -12.84
C GLY A 246 20.51 4.36 -11.71
N VAL A 247 21.23 4.49 -10.59
CA VAL A 247 20.98 3.72 -9.38
C VAL A 247 20.94 4.66 -8.17
N ALA A 248 20.11 4.35 -7.17
CA ALA A 248 20.17 5.08 -5.93
C ALA A 248 21.32 4.56 -5.07
N PHE A 249 22.16 5.49 -4.65
CA PHE A 249 23.34 5.22 -3.84
C PHE A 249 23.49 6.36 -2.85
N GLY A 250 23.41 6.10 -1.57
CA GLY A 250 23.25 7.20 -0.63
C GLY A 250 23.81 6.97 0.76
N ALA A 251 23.59 7.98 1.61
CA ALA A 251 24.21 8.19 2.88
C ALA A 251 23.63 7.34 4.03
N SER A 252 22.54 6.63 3.85
CA SER A 252 22.01 5.76 4.89
C SER A 252 22.87 4.54 5.08
N MET A 253 23.38 4.35 6.30
CA MET A 253 24.19 3.19 6.67
C MET A 253 23.31 2.03 7.16
N PRO A 254 23.69 0.77 6.92
CA PRO A 254 22.94 -0.39 7.39
C PRO A 254 22.75 -0.38 8.90
N GLY A 255 21.53 -0.74 9.35
CA GLY A 255 21.21 -0.84 10.78
C GLY A 255 20.90 0.47 11.49
N VAL A 256 20.86 1.60 10.75
CA VAL A 256 20.44 2.91 11.28
C VAL A 256 19.02 3.19 10.86
N ASP A 257 18.09 3.18 11.81
CA ASP A 257 16.76 3.76 11.63
C ASP A 257 16.86 5.28 11.82
N ASN A 258 16.97 5.99 10.71
CA ASN A 258 17.09 7.46 10.71
C ASN A 258 15.72 8.17 10.71
N ARG A 259 14.62 7.44 10.91
CA ARG A 259 13.24 7.95 10.89
C ARG A 259 12.86 8.64 9.57
N MET A 260 13.31 8.09 8.46
CA MET A 260 13.09 8.65 7.13
C MET A 260 11.61 9.00 6.91
N HIS A 261 11.35 10.26 6.52
CA HIS A 261 10.02 10.85 6.36
C HIS A 261 9.20 11.01 7.67
N GLY A 262 9.80 10.70 8.82
CA GLY A 262 9.19 10.85 10.14
C GLY A 262 9.55 12.17 10.83
N ALA A 263 8.94 12.38 12.00
CA ALA A 263 9.36 13.45 12.90
C ALA A 263 10.78 13.17 13.43
N ASP A 264 11.59 14.22 13.56
CA ASP A 264 12.97 14.13 14.04
C ASP A 264 13.88 13.21 13.19
N GLU A 265 13.68 13.22 11.87
CA GLU A 265 14.60 12.57 10.93
C GLU A 265 16.03 13.11 11.14
N PHE A 266 17.02 12.23 11.18
CA PHE A 266 18.40 12.58 11.49
C PHE A 266 19.43 11.87 10.61
N ALA A 267 20.67 12.37 10.63
CA ALA A 267 21.84 11.68 10.07
C ALA A 267 23.03 11.84 11.01
N TYR A 268 23.84 10.79 11.15
CA TYR A 268 25.10 10.91 11.87
C TYR A 268 26.14 11.67 11.03
N VAL A 269 26.86 12.59 11.65
CA VAL A 269 27.94 13.35 10.98
C VAL A 269 29.04 12.42 10.44
N SER A 270 29.36 11.34 11.17
CA SER A 270 30.28 10.30 10.72
C SER A 270 29.86 9.67 9.39
N ASP A 271 28.55 9.38 9.23
CA ASP A 271 28.00 8.75 8.04
C ASP A 271 28.00 9.72 6.84
N LEU A 272 27.73 11.00 7.10
CA LEU A 272 27.83 12.04 6.07
C LEU A 272 29.28 12.21 5.58
N VAL A 273 30.26 12.18 6.50
CA VAL A 273 31.70 12.26 6.14
C VAL A 273 32.12 11.01 5.37
N ALA A 274 31.70 9.81 5.79
CA ALA A 274 31.98 8.58 5.06
C ALA A 274 31.38 8.62 3.64
N SER A 275 30.11 9.06 3.52
CA SER A 275 29.45 9.23 2.24
C SER A 275 30.16 10.20 1.32
N ALA A 276 30.61 11.35 1.85
CA ALA A 276 31.38 12.33 1.05
C ALA A 276 32.67 11.72 0.48
N LYS A 277 33.39 10.91 1.27
CA LYS A 277 34.61 10.21 0.81
C LYS A 277 34.28 9.18 -0.28
N ILE A 278 33.20 8.39 -0.07
CA ILE A 278 32.73 7.40 -1.04
C ILE A 278 32.40 8.07 -2.37
N PHE A 279 31.61 9.15 -2.35
CA PHE A 279 31.25 9.88 -3.57
C PHE A 279 32.47 10.52 -4.26
N ALA A 280 33.41 11.08 -3.50
CA ALA A 280 34.64 11.60 -4.10
C ALA A 280 35.47 10.54 -4.80
N GLN A 281 35.57 9.33 -4.21
CA GLN A 281 36.25 8.18 -4.85
C GLN A 281 35.53 7.73 -6.11
N VAL A 282 34.20 7.59 -6.05
CA VAL A 282 33.38 7.20 -7.21
C VAL A 282 33.57 8.17 -8.37
N ILE A 283 33.53 9.50 -8.11
CA ILE A 283 33.74 10.52 -9.14
C ILE A 283 35.14 10.38 -9.73
N ALA A 284 36.17 10.21 -8.89
CA ALA A 284 37.54 10.03 -9.35
C ALA A 284 37.72 8.78 -10.21
N ASP A 285 36.98 7.70 -9.91
CA ASP A 285 37.07 6.43 -10.64
C ASP A 285 36.28 6.42 -11.95
N LEU A 286 35.16 7.13 -12.02
CA LEU A 286 34.30 7.20 -13.21
C LEU A 286 34.68 8.32 -14.19
N CYS A 287 35.41 9.35 -13.75
CA CYS A 287 35.77 10.50 -14.58
C CYS A 287 37.24 10.45 -15.05
N LYS A 288 37.81 9.29 -15.17
CA LYS A 288 39.18 9.07 -15.70
C LYS A 288 39.24 9.15 -17.22
#